data_e87206d3cf7493c34fc460c0d750717e
#
_entry.id   e87206d3cf7493c34fc460c0d750717e
#
_cell.length_a   1.000
_cell.length_b   1.000
_cell.length_c   1.000
_cell.angle_alpha   90.00
_cell.angle_beta   90.00
_cell.angle_gamma   90.00
#
_symmetry.space_group_name_H-M   'P 1'
#
loop_
_entity.id
_entity.type
_entity.pdbx_description
1 polymer ?
#
loop_
_entity_poly.entity_id
_entity_poly.type
_entity_poly.pdbx_seq_one_letter_code
_entity_poly.pdbx_strand_id
1 'polypeptide(L)'
;MLYSVLAMSGKFTIDELKEFRQWGSPTPGHPEVNIMRGIENTSGPLGQGHTFAVGAAIAAKFLKARLGDVMNQTIYAYISDGGIQEEISQGAGRLAGHLGLDNLHYVHTILNRLIQLSTETDAVN
;
A
#
# COMPACT_ATOMS: atom_id res chain seq x y z
N MET A 1 4.74 -6.72 6.82
CA MET A 1 5.11 -7.14 5.44
C MET A 1 6.14 -6.20 4.82
N LEU A 2 5.92 -4.87 4.70
CA LEU A 2 6.86 -3.94 4.05
C LEU A 2 8.30 -4.11 4.52
N TYR A 3 8.57 -3.95 5.82
CA TYR A 3 9.93 -4.05 6.36
C TYR A 3 10.56 -5.42 6.17
N SER A 4 9.78 -6.50 6.19
CA SER A 4 10.31 -7.85 5.94
C SER A 4 10.81 -7.99 4.49
N VAL A 5 10.06 -7.48 3.52
CA VAL A 5 10.49 -7.46 2.11
C VAL A 5 11.72 -6.58 1.92
N LEU A 6 11.73 -5.41 2.55
CA LEU A 6 12.87 -4.49 2.48
C LEU A 6 14.11 -5.06 3.17
N ALA A 7 13.94 -5.84 4.26
CA ALA A 7 15.07 -6.56 4.88
C ALA A 7 15.62 -7.66 3.96
N MET A 8 14.77 -8.41 3.28
CA MET A 8 15.19 -9.40 2.29
C MET A 8 15.97 -8.76 1.13
N SER A 9 15.68 -7.50 0.80
CA SER A 9 16.41 -6.73 -0.21
C SER A 9 17.64 -5.97 0.35
N GLY A 10 18.01 -6.20 1.62
CA GLY A 10 19.18 -5.61 2.27
C GLY A 10 18.99 -4.14 2.72
N LYS A 11 17.76 -3.62 2.72
CA LYS A 11 17.47 -2.24 3.14
C LYS A 11 17.30 -2.08 4.66
N PHE A 12 16.96 -3.16 5.35
CA PHE A 12 16.82 -3.24 6.79
C PHE A 12 17.54 -4.47 7.33
N THR A 13 17.98 -4.42 8.58
CA THR A 13 18.56 -5.56 9.29
C THR A 13 17.47 -6.33 10.06
N ILE A 14 17.77 -7.57 10.41
CA ILE A 14 16.88 -8.38 11.27
C ILE A 14 16.72 -7.75 12.66
N ASP A 15 17.78 -7.12 13.19
CA ASP A 15 17.73 -6.49 14.50
C ASP A 15 16.80 -5.24 14.49
N GLU A 16 16.85 -4.43 13.43
CA GLU A 16 15.88 -3.34 13.24
C GLU A 16 14.43 -3.85 13.13
N LEU A 17 14.21 -5.04 12.55
CA LEU A 17 12.89 -5.65 12.51
C LEU A 17 12.39 -6.10 13.89
N LYS A 18 13.27 -6.56 14.78
CA LYS A 18 12.92 -6.93 16.16
C LYS A 18 12.44 -5.73 16.97
N GLU A 19 12.88 -4.54 16.60
CA GLU A 19 12.48 -3.27 17.23
C GLU A 19 11.18 -2.68 16.63
N PHE A 20 10.44 -3.45 15.84
CA PHE A 20 9.20 -2.99 15.22
C PHE A 20 8.24 -2.35 16.24
N ARG A 21 7.80 -1.12 15.94
CA ARG A 21 6.93 -0.30 16.80
C ARG A 21 7.54 0.18 18.12
N GLN A 22 8.81 -0.06 18.37
CA GLN A 22 9.46 0.51 19.53
C GLN A 22 9.74 2.02 19.33
N TRP A 23 9.77 2.76 20.40
CA TRP A 23 10.08 4.20 20.38
C TRP A 23 11.49 4.43 19.80
N GLY A 24 11.61 5.33 18.82
CA GLY A 24 12.88 5.63 18.16
C GLY A 24 13.37 4.58 17.17
N SER A 25 12.63 3.49 16.99
CA SER A 25 12.98 2.46 16.01
C SER A 25 12.84 2.98 14.56
N PRO A 26 13.71 2.53 13.65
CA PRO A 26 13.59 2.83 12.22
C PRO A 26 12.44 2.06 11.54
N THR A 27 11.71 1.23 12.29
CA THR A 27 10.57 0.44 11.81
C THR A 27 9.27 0.79 12.54
N PRO A 28 8.78 2.05 12.43
CA PRO A 28 7.53 2.46 13.06
C PRO A 28 6.33 1.68 12.49
N GLY A 29 5.26 1.57 13.27
CA GLY A 29 4.03 0.88 12.85
C GLY A 29 3.34 1.53 11.65
N HIS A 30 3.48 2.84 11.50
CA HIS A 30 3.08 3.59 10.32
C HIS A 30 4.35 4.03 9.58
N PRO A 31 4.71 3.38 8.48
CA PRO A 31 5.91 3.71 7.74
C PRO A 31 5.91 5.16 7.25
N GLU A 32 7.04 5.83 7.41
CA GLU A 32 7.28 7.16 6.85
C GLU A 32 8.15 7.06 5.60
N VAL A 33 7.93 7.95 4.64
CA VAL A 33 8.69 7.98 3.40
C VAL A 33 10.20 8.06 3.68
N ASN A 34 10.93 7.12 3.11
CA ASN A 34 12.38 7.05 3.16
C ASN A 34 12.88 6.36 1.89
N ILE A 35 13.07 7.14 0.85
CA ILE A 35 13.43 6.65 -0.49
C ILE A 35 14.74 5.86 -0.46
N MET A 36 15.72 6.28 0.34
CA MET A 36 17.01 5.59 0.45
C MET A 36 16.86 4.17 0.99
N ARG A 37 15.84 3.94 1.82
CA ARG A 37 15.53 2.63 2.39
C ARG A 37 14.39 1.89 1.65
N GLY A 38 13.91 2.46 0.53
CA GLY A 38 12.90 1.85 -0.33
C GLY A 38 11.46 2.05 0.16
N ILE A 39 11.22 3.01 1.05
CA ILE A 39 9.87 3.39 1.48
C ILE A 39 9.44 4.60 0.65
N GLU A 40 8.63 4.37 -0.36
CA GLU A 40 8.26 5.37 -1.36
C GLU A 40 7.10 6.27 -0.93
N ASN A 41 6.33 5.85 0.10
CA ASN A 41 5.15 6.57 0.55
C ASN A 41 4.98 6.47 2.07
N THR A 42 4.58 7.59 2.70
CA THR A 42 4.12 7.58 4.09
C THR A 42 2.74 6.94 4.15
N SER A 43 2.55 5.99 5.04
CA SER A 43 1.30 5.27 5.23
C SER A 43 0.87 5.27 6.70
N GLY A 44 -0.41 5.04 6.93
CA GLY A 44 -1.08 5.07 8.24
C GLY A 44 -2.57 5.14 8.04
N PRO A 45 -3.11 6.24 7.48
CA PRO A 45 -4.53 6.33 7.17
C PRO A 45 -4.94 5.28 6.14
N LEU A 46 -5.95 4.48 6.47
CA LEU A 46 -6.46 3.43 5.60
C LEU A 46 -7.04 4.00 4.28
N GLY A 47 -6.80 3.30 3.19
CA GLY A 47 -7.28 3.66 1.86
C GLY A 47 -6.43 4.69 1.11
N GLN A 48 -5.64 5.52 1.78
CA GLN A 48 -4.83 6.55 1.11
C GLN A 48 -3.76 5.94 0.18
N GLY A 49 -3.07 4.89 0.61
CA GLY A 49 -2.08 4.21 -0.22
C GLY A 49 -2.66 3.71 -1.55
N HIS A 50 -3.92 3.27 -1.55
CA HIS A 50 -4.64 2.88 -2.76
C HIS A 50 -4.81 4.08 -3.71
N THR A 51 -5.20 5.24 -3.21
CA THR A 51 -5.34 6.45 -4.03
C THR A 51 -4.02 6.92 -4.61
N PHE A 52 -2.92 6.82 -3.85
CA PHE A 52 -1.57 7.09 -4.36
C PHE A 52 -1.21 6.15 -5.51
N ALA A 53 -1.47 4.85 -5.38
CA ALA A 53 -1.18 3.87 -6.42
C ALA A 53 -1.97 4.16 -7.70
N VAL A 54 -3.25 4.50 -7.59
CA VAL A 54 -4.08 4.88 -8.74
C VAL A 54 -3.53 6.15 -9.41
N GLY A 55 -3.18 7.17 -8.62
CA GLY A 55 -2.57 8.40 -9.14
C GLY A 55 -1.24 8.14 -9.85
N ALA A 56 -0.38 7.29 -9.28
CA ALA A 56 0.88 6.89 -9.89
C ALA A 56 0.67 6.14 -11.22
N ALA A 57 -0.33 5.25 -11.28
CA ALA A 57 -0.67 4.51 -12.49
C ALA A 57 -1.18 5.43 -13.62
N ILE A 58 -2.01 6.42 -13.28
CA ILE A 58 -2.46 7.45 -14.22
C ILE A 58 -1.26 8.25 -14.73
N ALA A 59 -0.39 8.72 -13.83
CA ALA A 59 0.80 9.47 -14.19
C ALA A 59 1.74 8.66 -15.11
N ALA A 60 1.97 7.38 -14.81
CA ALA A 60 2.79 6.49 -15.64
C ALA A 60 2.22 6.35 -17.04
N LYS A 61 0.91 6.13 -17.20
CA LYS A 61 0.26 6.07 -18.53
C LYS A 61 0.36 7.40 -19.28
N PHE A 62 0.18 8.52 -18.58
CA PHE A 62 0.32 9.84 -19.18
C PHE A 62 1.75 10.11 -19.66
N LEU A 63 2.75 9.77 -18.84
CA LEU A 63 4.16 9.93 -19.21
C LEU A 63 4.56 8.99 -20.35
N LYS A 64 4.10 7.74 -20.32
CA LYS A 64 4.32 6.79 -21.41
C LYS A 64 3.78 7.33 -22.75
N ALA A 65 2.58 7.89 -22.74
CA ALA A 65 1.98 8.47 -23.95
C ALA A 65 2.79 9.65 -24.52
N ARG A 66 3.52 10.37 -23.68
CA ARG A 66 4.34 11.52 -24.08
C ARG A 66 5.80 11.20 -24.39
N LEU A 67 6.38 10.29 -23.62
CA LEU A 67 7.83 10.03 -23.62
C LEU A 67 8.19 8.63 -24.12
N GLY A 68 7.18 7.83 -24.47
CA GLY A 68 7.37 6.48 -24.99
C GLY A 68 7.71 5.45 -23.91
N ASP A 69 8.19 4.29 -24.35
CA ASP A 69 8.35 3.10 -23.50
C ASP A 69 9.40 3.23 -22.38
N VAL A 70 10.25 4.22 -22.41
CA VAL A 70 11.17 4.52 -21.32
C VAL A 70 10.41 4.81 -20.00
N MET A 71 9.14 5.24 -20.10
CA MET A 71 8.26 5.52 -18.97
C MET A 71 7.17 4.44 -18.78
N ASN A 72 7.39 3.24 -19.29
CA ASN A 72 6.46 2.12 -19.16
C ASN A 72 6.59 1.43 -17.79
N GLN A 73 6.00 2.02 -16.76
CA GLN A 73 6.08 1.56 -15.38
C GLN A 73 4.85 0.78 -14.98
N THR A 74 5.07 -0.31 -14.23
CA THR A 74 4.01 -1.07 -13.55
C THR A 74 3.97 -0.66 -12.09
N ILE A 75 2.77 -0.39 -11.60
CA ILE A 75 2.52 0.02 -10.21
C ILE A 75 1.95 -1.17 -9.45
N TYR A 76 2.53 -1.47 -8.29
CA TYR A 76 2.06 -2.50 -7.38
C TYR A 76 1.54 -1.89 -6.10
N ALA A 77 0.38 -2.31 -5.64
CA ALA A 77 -0.20 -1.87 -4.39
C ALA A 77 -0.65 -3.06 -3.54
N TYR A 78 -0.23 -3.06 -2.28
CA TYR A 78 -0.75 -3.99 -1.27
C TYR A 78 -1.92 -3.34 -0.56
N ILE A 79 -3.04 -4.04 -0.49
CA ILE A 79 -4.25 -3.55 0.15
C ILE A 79 -4.77 -4.59 1.14
N SER A 80 -5.18 -4.12 2.32
CA SER A 80 -5.81 -4.96 3.35
C SER A 80 -7.33 -4.92 3.24
N ASP A 81 -8.01 -5.84 3.95
CA ASP A 81 -9.47 -5.86 4.04
C ASP A 81 -10.03 -4.52 4.56
N GLY A 82 -9.45 -3.97 5.64
CA GLY A 82 -9.85 -2.66 6.17
C GLY A 82 -9.56 -1.53 5.18
N GLY A 83 -8.41 -1.58 4.51
CA GLY A 83 -8.04 -0.58 3.51
C GLY A 83 -8.97 -0.54 2.31
N ILE A 84 -9.42 -1.71 1.81
CA ILE A 84 -10.32 -1.77 0.65
C ILE A 84 -11.75 -1.34 1.00
N GLN A 85 -12.16 -1.44 2.26
CA GLN A 85 -13.49 -1.04 2.72
C GLN A 85 -13.64 0.49 2.87
N GLU A 86 -12.53 1.21 2.95
CA GLU A 86 -12.56 2.67 3.00
C GLU A 86 -13.17 3.25 1.72
N GLU A 87 -14.06 4.22 1.86
CA GLU A 87 -14.78 4.79 0.71
C GLU A 87 -13.84 5.43 -0.30
N ILE A 88 -12.78 6.08 0.16
CA ILE A 88 -11.76 6.65 -0.72
C ILE A 88 -11.07 5.56 -1.56
N SER A 89 -10.84 4.39 -0.98
CA SER A 89 -10.29 3.22 -1.67
C SER A 89 -11.26 2.67 -2.71
N GLN A 90 -12.54 2.56 -2.36
CA GLN A 90 -13.61 2.16 -3.28
C GLN A 90 -13.73 3.13 -4.47
N GLY A 91 -13.69 4.43 -4.20
CA GLY A 91 -13.69 5.47 -5.23
C GLY A 91 -12.50 5.37 -6.17
N ALA A 92 -11.31 5.18 -5.60
CA ALA A 92 -10.07 5.00 -6.38
C ALA A 92 -10.12 3.74 -7.26
N GLY A 93 -10.63 2.61 -6.72
CA GLY A 93 -10.79 1.37 -7.49
C GLY A 93 -11.77 1.51 -8.66
N ARG A 94 -12.90 2.18 -8.44
CA ARG A 94 -13.86 2.48 -9.52
C ARG A 94 -13.23 3.35 -10.60
N LEU A 95 -12.46 4.37 -10.21
CA LEU A 95 -11.76 5.23 -11.16
C LEU A 95 -10.72 4.45 -11.96
N ALA A 96 -9.93 3.59 -11.30
CA ALA A 96 -8.94 2.75 -11.96
C ALA A 96 -9.57 1.82 -13.01
N GLY A 97 -10.71 1.19 -12.66
CA GLY A 97 -11.48 0.35 -13.57
C GLY A 97 -12.06 1.15 -14.75
N HIS A 98 -12.63 2.32 -14.49
CA HIS A 98 -13.18 3.20 -15.53
C HIS A 98 -12.10 3.66 -16.53
N LEU A 99 -10.91 3.99 -16.04
CA LEU A 99 -9.79 4.41 -16.88
C LEU A 99 -9.02 3.25 -17.53
N GLY A 100 -9.36 2.00 -17.21
CA GLY A 100 -8.67 0.81 -17.73
C GLY A 100 -7.17 0.82 -17.41
N LEU A 101 -6.81 1.02 -16.13
CA LEU A 101 -5.40 1.08 -15.71
C LEU A 101 -4.77 -0.32 -15.66
N ASP A 102 -4.37 -0.83 -16.80
CA ASP A 102 -3.74 -2.15 -16.99
C ASP A 102 -2.31 -2.22 -16.42
N ASN A 103 -1.72 -1.10 -16.06
CA ASN A 103 -0.42 -0.98 -15.42
C ASN A 103 -0.49 -0.94 -13.88
N LEU A 104 -1.67 -1.18 -13.27
CA LEU A 104 -1.88 -1.21 -11.83
C LEU A 104 -2.25 -2.61 -11.37
N HIS A 105 -1.44 -3.17 -10.47
CA HIS A 105 -1.65 -4.50 -9.90
C HIS A 105 -1.90 -4.43 -8.40
N TYR A 106 -2.95 -5.09 -7.93
CA TYR A 106 -3.29 -5.18 -6.52
C TYR A 106 -2.94 -6.55 -5.94
N VAL A 107 -2.32 -6.54 -4.78
CA VAL A 107 -2.18 -7.73 -3.93
C VAL A 107 -3.05 -7.52 -2.70
N HIS A 108 -4.15 -8.23 -2.65
CA HIS A 108 -5.08 -8.17 -1.53
C HIS A 108 -4.68 -9.20 -0.46
N THR A 109 -4.49 -8.74 0.78
CA THR A 109 -4.16 -9.60 1.91
C THR A 109 -5.40 -9.79 2.79
N ILE A 110 -5.94 -11.00 2.83
CA ILE A 110 -7.12 -11.38 3.61
C ILE A 110 -6.66 -11.80 5.02
N LEU A 111 -6.33 -10.85 5.87
CA LEU A 111 -5.79 -11.17 7.20
C LEU A 111 -6.74 -10.89 8.38
N ASN A 112 -7.78 -10.10 8.20
CA ASN A 112 -8.60 -9.57 9.31
C ASN A 112 -10.06 -10.01 9.30
N ARG A 113 -10.47 -10.95 8.45
CA ARG A 113 -11.87 -11.35 8.36
C ARG A 113 -12.43 -11.93 9.67
N LEU A 114 -11.58 -12.60 10.46
CA LEU A 114 -11.95 -13.18 11.74
C LEU A 114 -12.10 -12.12 12.85
N ILE A 115 -11.34 -11.03 12.81
CA ILE A 115 -11.40 -9.97 13.82
C ILE A 115 -12.63 -9.09 13.61
N GLN A 116 -13.01 -8.81 12.37
CA GLN A 116 -14.22 -8.03 12.06
C GLN A 116 -15.51 -8.78 12.44
N LEU A 117 -15.55 -10.09 12.24
CA LEU A 117 -16.71 -10.92 12.64
C LEU A 117 -16.89 -10.98 14.17
N SER A 118 -15.80 -10.89 14.95
CA SER A 118 -15.89 -10.86 16.41
C SER A 118 -16.34 -9.50 16.96
N THR A 119 -16.04 -8.40 16.29
CA THR A 119 -16.50 -7.06 16.71
C THR A 119 -17.95 -6.77 16.34
N GLU A 120 -18.48 -7.36 15.27
CA GLU A 120 -19.88 -7.24 14.89
C GLU A 120 -20.81 -8.05 15.81
N THR A 121 -20.36 -9.16 16.36
CA THR A 121 -21.14 -9.97 17.31
C THR A 121 -21.22 -9.35 18.71
N ASP A 122 -20.24 -8.54 19.11
CA ASP A 122 -20.25 -7.84 20.42
C ASP A 122 -21.12 -6.58 20.40
N ALA A 123 -21.51 -6.06 19.23
CA ALA A 123 -22.37 -4.89 19.09
C ALA A 123 -23.88 -5.20 19.11
N VAL A 124 -24.26 -6.46 19.24
CA VAL A 124 -25.68 -6.92 19.19
C VAL A 124 -26.17 -7.47 20.54
N ASN A 125 -25.37 -7.36 21.64
CA ASN A 125 -25.80 -7.75 22.98
C ASN A 125 -25.94 -6.57 23.93
#